data_3cf15b5aedb21a048fa1654126c6117b
#
_entry.id   3cf15b5aedb21a048fa1654126c6117b
#
_cell.length_a   1.000
_cell.length_b   1.000
_cell.length_c   1.000
_cell.angle_alpha   90.00
_cell.angle_beta   90.00
_cell.angle_gamma   90.00
#
_symmetry.space_group_name_H-M   'P 1'
#
loop_
_entity.id
_entity.type
_entity.pdbx_description
1 polymer ?
#
loop_
_entity_poly.entity_id
_entity_poly.type
_entity_poly.pdbx_seq_one_letter_code
_entity_poly.pdbx_strand_id
1 'polypeptide(L)'
;MGWENRHLYEFTINTLRFADSRLVDEDFGDVTDVKTVLLEDVFPKTGTTAIYLYDFGDGWKHRLELIEVSNAPQNELLPTFVSGQNACPPEDCGGTFRYREIIEILAESTHEEFESMVDWLGPKFNPNKLNRIKIEKELGILGVKIKGYENGLK
;
A
#
# COMPACT_ATOMS: atom_id res chain seq x y z
N MET A 1 -1.21 0.94 3.88
CA MET A 1 -1.33 -0.54 3.95
C MET A 1 -0.36 -0.99 5.01
N GLY A 2 0.20 -2.11 5.09
CA GLY A 2 1.07 -2.53 6.20
C GLY A 2 2.37 -3.19 5.72
N TRP A 3 2.61 -3.15 4.42
CA TRP A 3 3.79 -3.74 3.79
C TRP A 3 5.05 -2.92 4.01
N GLU A 4 6.20 -3.58 3.93
CA GLU A 4 7.50 -3.02 4.29
C GLU A 4 8.25 -2.40 3.09
N ASN A 5 7.58 -2.26 1.94
CA ASN A 5 8.16 -1.73 0.70
C ASN A 5 9.39 -2.51 0.21
N ARG A 6 9.32 -3.84 0.28
CA ARG A 6 10.41 -4.74 -0.14
C ARG A 6 10.39 -5.04 -1.63
N HIS A 7 9.21 -4.97 -2.25
CA HIS A 7 8.97 -5.33 -3.63
C HIS A 7 8.87 -4.11 -4.55
N LEU A 8 9.00 -4.35 -5.84
CA LEU A 8 8.79 -3.36 -6.88
C LEU A 8 7.31 -3.02 -6.99
N TYR A 9 7.04 -1.81 -7.45
CA TYR A 9 5.67 -1.33 -7.60
C TYR A 9 5.52 -0.43 -8.83
N GLU A 10 4.30 -0.32 -9.31
CA GLU A 10 3.92 0.51 -10.44
C GLU A 10 2.55 1.14 -10.20
N PHE A 11 2.40 2.37 -10.67
CA PHE A 11 1.10 3.02 -10.81
C PHE A 11 0.75 3.13 -12.28
N THR A 12 -0.49 2.78 -12.64
CA THR A 12 -1.05 3.03 -13.97
C THR A 12 -2.19 4.02 -13.84
N ILE A 13 -2.08 5.17 -14.53
CA ILE A 13 -3.10 6.23 -14.57
C ILE A 13 -3.46 6.46 -16.04
N ASN A 14 -4.67 6.10 -16.43
CA ASN A 14 -5.06 5.98 -17.84
C ASN A 14 -4.14 5.00 -18.58
N THR A 15 -3.29 5.49 -19.47
CA THR A 15 -2.29 4.70 -20.23
C THR A 15 -0.85 4.98 -19.78
N LEU A 16 -0.66 5.92 -18.85
CA LEU A 16 0.66 6.31 -18.37
C LEU A 16 1.09 5.39 -17.21
N ARG A 17 2.36 4.99 -17.24
CA ARG A 17 2.96 4.13 -16.23
C ARG A 17 4.01 4.90 -15.43
N PHE A 18 3.94 4.77 -14.11
CA PHE A 18 4.84 5.42 -13.17
C PHE A 18 5.35 4.37 -12.19
N ALA A 19 6.64 4.25 -12.03
CA ALA A 19 7.20 3.21 -11.18
C ALA A 19 8.44 3.67 -10.42
N ASP A 20 8.94 2.80 -9.58
CA ASP A 20 10.24 2.96 -8.93
C ASP A 20 11.35 3.10 -9.98
N SER A 21 12.34 3.94 -9.71
CA SER A 21 13.48 4.19 -10.62
C SER A 21 14.22 2.92 -11.06
N ARG A 22 14.12 1.83 -10.31
CA ARG A 22 14.68 0.53 -10.68
C ARG A 22 13.99 -0.13 -11.90
N LEU A 23 12.78 0.33 -12.23
CA LEU A 23 12.01 -0.13 -13.40
C LEU A 23 12.07 0.84 -14.58
N VAL A 24 12.71 2.01 -14.41
CA VAL A 24 12.93 2.98 -15.46
C VAL A 24 14.17 2.56 -16.26
N ASP A 25 14.05 1.46 -16.98
CA ASP A 25 15.09 0.92 -17.86
C ASP A 25 14.47 0.61 -19.23
N GLU A 26 15.28 0.58 -20.28
CA GLU A 26 14.83 0.42 -21.67
C GLU A 26 14.03 -0.88 -21.92
N ASP A 27 14.23 -1.91 -21.08
CA ASP A 27 13.56 -3.20 -21.21
C ASP A 27 12.11 -3.22 -20.70
N PHE A 28 11.67 -2.22 -19.90
CA PHE A 28 10.33 -2.17 -19.33
C PHE A 28 9.35 -1.23 -20.06
N GLY A 29 9.80 -0.62 -21.19
CA GLY A 29 9.01 0.30 -22.00
C GLY A 29 8.86 1.70 -21.39
N ASP A 30 7.89 2.48 -21.89
CA ASP A 30 7.67 3.85 -21.43
C ASP A 30 7.15 3.91 -19.99
N VAL A 31 8.08 4.03 -19.04
CA VAL A 31 7.80 4.17 -17.59
C VAL A 31 8.45 5.46 -17.09
N THR A 32 7.69 6.26 -16.37
CA THR A 32 8.17 7.49 -15.73
C THR A 32 8.56 7.21 -14.28
N ASP A 33 9.69 7.73 -13.81
CA ASP A 33 10.08 7.63 -12.40
C ASP A 33 9.09 8.42 -11.52
N VAL A 34 8.47 7.74 -10.55
CA VAL A 34 7.51 8.34 -9.61
C VAL A 34 8.09 9.54 -8.85
N LYS A 35 9.41 9.62 -8.68
CA LYS A 35 10.08 10.71 -7.98
C LYS A 35 10.12 12.02 -8.78
N THR A 36 9.83 11.95 -10.08
CA THR A 36 9.86 13.11 -10.99
C THR A 36 8.49 13.72 -11.21
N VAL A 37 7.43 13.20 -10.60
CA VAL A 37 6.04 13.54 -10.87
C VAL A 37 5.34 14.00 -9.59
N LEU A 38 4.57 15.06 -9.67
CA LEU A 38 3.72 15.51 -8.55
C LEU A 38 2.35 14.84 -8.60
N LEU A 39 1.76 14.60 -7.43
CA LEU A 39 0.42 14.01 -7.35
C LEU A 39 -0.64 14.86 -8.04
N GLU A 40 -0.53 16.20 -7.98
CA GLU A 40 -1.46 17.14 -8.65
C GLU A 40 -1.44 17.01 -10.16
N ASP A 41 -0.31 16.67 -10.77
CA ASP A 41 -0.19 16.48 -12.21
C ASP A 41 -0.90 15.21 -12.69
N VAL A 42 -0.85 14.15 -11.87
CA VAL A 42 -1.41 12.82 -12.23
C VAL A 42 -2.82 12.60 -11.68
N PHE A 43 -3.21 13.31 -10.63
CA PHE A 43 -4.56 13.35 -10.08
C PHE A 43 -5.16 14.77 -10.15
N PRO A 44 -5.42 15.29 -11.37
CA PRO A 44 -5.77 16.71 -11.57
C PRO A 44 -7.17 17.07 -11.07
N LYS A 45 -8.04 16.11 -10.82
CA LYS A 45 -9.43 16.35 -10.40
C LYS A 45 -10.03 15.16 -9.67
N THR A 46 -11.00 15.43 -8.82
CA THR A 46 -11.87 14.41 -8.18
C THR A 46 -12.44 13.44 -9.20
N GLY A 47 -12.46 12.17 -8.87
CA GLY A 47 -12.85 11.05 -9.74
C GLY A 47 -11.71 10.51 -10.61
N THR A 48 -10.51 11.11 -10.57
CA THR A 48 -9.34 10.50 -11.21
C THR A 48 -9.00 9.19 -10.49
N THR A 49 -8.75 8.14 -11.26
CA THR A 49 -8.42 6.81 -10.74
C THR A 49 -7.07 6.32 -11.22
N ALA A 50 -6.41 5.51 -10.41
CA ALA A 50 -5.19 4.80 -10.76
C ALA A 50 -5.27 3.35 -10.31
N ILE A 51 -4.46 2.49 -10.93
CA ILE A 51 -4.15 1.16 -10.41
C ILE A 51 -2.75 1.21 -9.82
N TYR A 52 -2.63 0.80 -8.58
CA TYR A 52 -1.36 0.57 -7.90
C TYR A 52 -1.11 -0.93 -7.83
N LEU A 53 -0.08 -1.39 -8.51
CA LEU A 53 0.40 -2.76 -8.47
C LEU A 53 1.61 -2.82 -7.56
N TYR A 54 1.55 -3.61 -6.51
CA TYR A 54 2.65 -3.89 -5.61
C TYR A 54 3.00 -5.36 -5.68
N ASP A 55 4.28 -5.67 -5.67
CA ASP A 55 4.82 -7.01 -5.81
C ASP A 55 4.36 -7.71 -7.09
N PHE A 56 5.22 -7.73 -8.11
CA PHE A 56 4.87 -8.33 -9.41
C PHE A 56 4.73 -9.85 -9.35
N GLY A 57 5.31 -10.50 -8.32
CA GLY A 57 5.15 -11.93 -8.06
C GLY A 57 3.76 -12.24 -7.51
N ASP A 58 3.37 -11.58 -6.42
CA ASP A 58 2.07 -11.74 -5.78
C ASP A 58 0.94 -11.00 -6.51
N GLY A 59 1.26 -9.96 -7.25
CA GLY A 59 0.34 -9.25 -8.12
C GLY A 59 -0.74 -8.45 -7.37
N TRP A 60 -0.41 -7.79 -6.27
CA TRP A 60 -1.35 -7.01 -5.46
C TRP A 60 -1.82 -5.75 -6.19
N LYS A 61 -3.02 -5.79 -6.76
CA LYS A 61 -3.65 -4.67 -7.46
C LYS A 61 -4.59 -3.90 -6.55
N HIS A 62 -4.37 -2.58 -6.46
CA HIS A 62 -5.19 -1.64 -5.69
C HIS A 62 -5.78 -0.60 -6.61
N ARG A 63 -7.08 -0.36 -6.51
CA ARG A 63 -7.71 0.78 -7.17
C ARG A 63 -7.63 1.99 -6.24
N LEU A 64 -6.99 3.03 -6.73
CA LEU A 64 -6.96 4.34 -6.08
C LEU A 64 -7.97 5.25 -6.74
N GLU A 65 -8.56 6.16 -5.96
CA GLU A 65 -9.48 7.17 -6.47
C GLU A 65 -9.33 8.46 -5.68
N LEU A 66 -9.13 9.57 -6.36
CA LEU A 66 -9.17 10.89 -5.74
C LEU A 66 -10.62 11.28 -5.48
N ILE A 67 -11.04 11.26 -4.24
CA ILE A 67 -12.43 11.53 -3.82
C ILE A 67 -12.66 13.01 -3.45
N GLU A 68 -11.62 13.70 -2.98
CA GLU A 68 -11.72 15.11 -2.55
C GLU A 68 -10.35 15.78 -2.60
N VAL A 69 -10.37 17.09 -2.87
CA VAL A 69 -9.22 17.98 -2.72
C VAL A 69 -9.62 19.10 -1.77
N SER A 70 -8.88 19.27 -0.71
CA SER A 70 -9.10 20.31 0.30
C SER A 70 -7.80 20.95 0.74
N ASN A 71 -7.88 22.11 1.38
CA ASN A 71 -6.70 22.73 1.96
C ASN A 71 -6.17 21.87 3.12
N ALA A 72 -4.85 21.73 3.18
CA ALA A 72 -4.22 21.04 4.29
C ALA A 72 -4.51 21.76 5.62
N PRO A 73 -4.92 21.03 6.68
CA PRO A 73 -5.12 21.63 7.99
C PRO A 73 -3.83 22.24 8.52
N GLN A 74 -3.93 23.45 9.10
CA GLN A 74 -2.76 24.08 9.72
C GLN A 74 -2.30 23.25 10.94
N ASN A 75 -1.01 23.00 11.01
CA ASN A 75 -0.35 22.28 12.12
C ASN A 75 -0.66 20.77 12.25
N GLU A 76 -1.31 20.16 11.31
CA GLU A 76 -1.47 18.71 11.29
C GLU A 76 -0.32 18.01 10.55
N LEU A 77 -0.02 16.78 10.98
CA LEU A 77 0.89 15.90 10.25
C LEU A 77 0.08 15.13 9.20
N LEU A 78 0.49 15.22 7.96
CA LEU A 78 -0.08 14.45 6.85
C LEU A 78 0.93 13.39 6.39
N PRO A 79 0.47 12.24 5.91
CA PRO A 79 -0.93 11.83 5.73
C PRO A 79 -1.61 11.37 7.03
N THR A 80 -2.94 11.37 7.05
CA THR A 80 -3.75 10.84 8.15
C THR A 80 -4.64 9.69 7.70
N PHE A 81 -4.98 8.79 8.63
CA PHE A 81 -5.91 7.69 8.38
C PHE A 81 -7.34 8.14 8.63
N VAL A 82 -8.20 8.01 7.64
CA VAL A 82 -9.63 8.33 7.77
C VAL A 82 -10.41 7.10 8.19
N SER A 83 -10.44 6.08 7.35
CA SER A 83 -11.18 4.84 7.61
C SER A 83 -10.60 3.66 6.85
N GLY A 84 -10.94 2.44 7.29
CA GLY A 84 -10.55 1.22 6.61
C GLY A 84 -11.15 -0.01 7.27
N GLN A 85 -10.98 -1.15 6.62
CA GLN A 85 -11.46 -2.45 7.10
C GLN A 85 -10.38 -3.51 6.83
N ASN A 86 -10.45 -4.60 7.58
CA ASN A 86 -9.60 -5.78 7.48
C ASN A 86 -8.12 -5.53 7.78
N ALA A 87 -7.37 -6.60 7.98
CA ALA A 87 -5.93 -6.55 8.09
C ALA A 87 -5.29 -6.45 6.70
N CYS A 88 -4.08 -5.89 6.65
CA CYS A 88 -3.23 -6.02 5.48
C CYS A 88 -2.81 -7.49 5.33
N PRO A 89 -2.87 -8.07 4.13
CA PRO A 89 -2.25 -9.37 3.87
C PRO A 89 -0.76 -9.36 4.25
N PRO A 90 -0.20 -10.49 4.67
CA PRO A 90 1.24 -10.60 4.90
C PRO A 90 2.03 -10.41 3.60
N GLU A 91 3.28 -9.99 3.71
CA GLU A 91 4.23 -10.05 2.59
C GLU A 91 4.44 -11.50 2.14
N ASP A 92 4.72 -11.70 0.86
CA ASP A 92 5.09 -13.00 0.27
C ASP A 92 4.07 -14.13 0.53
N CYS A 93 2.78 -13.80 0.65
CA CYS A 93 1.75 -14.78 0.92
C CYS A 93 1.16 -15.46 -0.33
N GLY A 94 1.66 -15.15 -1.52
CA GLY A 94 1.23 -15.75 -2.79
C GLY A 94 0.03 -15.06 -3.45
N GLY A 95 -0.17 -13.78 -3.14
CA GLY A 95 -1.19 -12.95 -3.76
C GLY A 95 -2.61 -13.22 -3.29
N THR A 96 -3.57 -12.65 -4.02
CA THR A 96 -4.99 -12.68 -3.61
C THR A 96 -5.59 -14.07 -3.54
N PHE A 97 -5.11 -14.99 -4.38
CA PHE A 97 -5.64 -16.36 -4.42
C PHE A 97 -5.19 -17.14 -3.17
N ARG A 98 -3.88 -17.20 -2.91
CA ARG A 98 -3.35 -17.90 -1.73
C ARG A 98 -3.79 -17.24 -0.43
N TYR A 99 -3.90 -15.91 -0.40
CA TYR A 99 -4.43 -15.23 0.78
C TYR A 99 -5.87 -15.62 1.11
N ARG A 100 -6.72 -15.87 0.12
CA ARG A 100 -8.06 -16.39 0.35
C ARG A 100 -8.03 -17.79 0.99
N GLU A 101 -7.18 -18.68 0.47
CA GLU A 101 -7.00 -20.02 1.07
C GLU A 101 -6.51 -19.91 2.52
N ILE A 102 -5.57 -19.00 2.80
CA ILE A 102 -5.10 -18.75 4.18
C ILE A 102 -6.25 -18.32 5.10
N ILE A 103 -7.14 -17.46 4.63
CA ILE A 103 -8.33 -17.06 5.41
C ILE A 103 -9.23 -18.25 5.70
N GLU A 104 -9.44 -19.13 4.72
CA GLU A 104 -10.25 -20.34 4.86
C GLU A 104 -9.59 -21.32 5.85
N ILE A 105 -8.29 -21.55 5.75
CA ILE A 105 -7.53 -22.37 6.71
C ILE A 105 -7.68 -21.83 8.14
N LEU A 106 -7.52 -20.50 8.33
CA LEU A 106 -7.65 -19.87 9.65
C LEU A 106 -9.07 -19.92 10.22
N ALA A 107 -10.08 -20.08 9.38
CA ALA A 107 -11.46 -20.23 9.82
C ALA A 107 -11.79 -21.64 10.36
N GLU A 108 -10.97 -22.64 10.05
CA GLU A 108 -11.19 -24.05 10.42
C GLU A 108 -10.01 -24.58 11.25
N SER A 109 -10.15 -24.59 12.57
CA SER A 109 -9.08 -25.01 13.49
C SER A 109 -8.70 -26.50 13.38
N THR A 110 -9.48 -27.30 12.66
CA THR A 110 -9.21 -28.72 12.38
C THR A 110 -8.50 -28.93 11.04
N HIS A 111 -8.27 -27.87 10.28
CA HIS A 111 -7.56 -27.93 9.00
C HIS A 111 -6.11 -28.38 9.22
N GLU A 112 -5.58 -29.25 8.36
CA GLU A 112 -4.22 -29.79 8.50
C GLU A 112 -3.12 -28.75 8.50
N GLU A 113 -3.30 -27.63 7.81
CA GLU A 113 -2.36 -26.51 7.75
C GLU A 113 -2.60 -25.44 8.84
N PHE A 114 -3.64 -25.57 9.69
CA PHE A 114 -4.02 -24.52 10.64
C PHE A 114 -2.88 -24.09 11.56
N GLU A 115 -2.25 -25.05 12.21
CA GLU A 115 -1.16 -24.75 13.16
C GLU A 115 0.03 -24.08 12.46
N SER A 116 0.42 -24.56 11.28
CA SER A 116 1.52 -23.98 10.52
C SER A 116 1.22 -22.56 10.05
N MET A 117 -0.03 -22.25 9.68
CA MET A 117 -0.45 -20.90 9.32
C MET A 117 -0.46 -19.97 10.54
N VAL A 118 -0.93 -20.44 11.69
CA VAL A 118 -0.89 -19.66 12.94
C VAL A 118 0.55 -19.38 13.38
N ASP A 119 1.45 -20.33 13.24
CA ASP A 119 2.87 -20.15 13.57
C ASP A 119 3.53 -19.13 12.62
N TRP A 120 3.25 -19.22 11.33
CA TRP A 120 3.81 -18.29 10.34
C TRP A 120 3.29 -16.86 10.50
N LEU A 121 1.98 -16.68 10.67
CA LEU A 121 1.32 -15.36 10.78
C LEU A 121 1.45 -14.76 12.18
N GLY A 122 1.72 -15.58 13.17
CA GLY A 122 1.68 -15.26 14.58
C GLY A 122 0.26 -15.34 15.16
N PRO A 123 0.14 -15.70 16.45
CA PRO A 123 -1.13 -16.03 17.12
C PRO A 123 -2.11 -14.85 17.24
N LYS A 124 -1.67 -13.65 16.94
CA LYS A 124 -2.49 -12.42 17.02
C LYS A 124 -3.02 -11.96 15.67
N PHE A 125 -2.64 -12.62 14.58
CA PHE A 125 -3.13 -12.25 13.26
C PHE A 125 -4.63 -12.56 13.15
N ASN A 126 -5.38 -11.56 12.71
CA ASN A 126 -6.80 -11.69 12.44
C ASN A 126 -7.12 -10.93 11.14
N PRO A 127 -7.49 -11.62 10.05
CA PRO A 127 -7.72 -10.99 8.75
C PRO A 127 -8.85 -9.96 8.77
N ASN A 128 -9.80 -10.09 9.70
CA ASN A 128 -10.96 -9.19 9.81
C ASN A 128 -10.71 -7.99 10.75
N LYS A 129 -9.49 -7.85 11.29
CA LYS A 129 -9.20 -6.82 12.29
C LYS A 129 -8.17 -5.80 11.79
N LEU A 130 -8.64 -4.60 11.48
CA LEU A 130 -7.78 -3.47 11.22
C LEU A 130 -7.03 -3.03 12.49
N ASN A 131 -5.71 -2.85 12.39
CA ASN A 131 -4.92 -2.30 13.48
C ASN A 131 -4.74 -0.79 13.32
N ARG A 132 -5.77 -0.03 13.68
CA ARG A 132 -5.80 1.43 13.56
C ARG A 132 -4.62 2.11 14.27
N ILE A 133 -4.29 1.66 15.49
CA ILE A 133 -3.20 2.23 16.29
C ILE A 133 -1.85 2.10 15.54
N LYS A 134 -1.59 0.93 14.96
CA LYS A 134 -0.37 0.71 14.17
C LYS A 134 -0.33 1.64 12.96
N ILE A 135 -1.44 1.75 12.22
CA ILE A 135 -1.56 2.59 11.03
C ILE A 135 -1.30 4.06 11.38
N GLU A 136 -1.97 4.60 12.39
CA GLU A 136 -1.80 6.00 12.82
C GLU A 136 -0.38 6.30 13.27
N LYS A 137 0.27 5.36 13.98
CA LYS A 137 1.66 5.48 14.38
C LYS A 137 2.61 5.55 13.17
N GLU A 138 2.44 4.66 12.19
CA GLU A 138 3.27 4.62 10.98
C GLU A 138 3.09 5.86 10.12
N LEU A 139 1.85 6.32 9.94
CA LEU A 139 1.55 7.57 9.23
C LEU A 139 2.12 8.80 9.96
N GLY A 140 2.09 8.84 11.28
CA GLY A 140 2.70 9.90 12.07
C GLY A 140 4.22 9.98 11.86
N ILE A 141 4.91 8.83 11.82
CA ILE A 141 6.35 8.76 11.51
C ILE A 141 6.62 9.28 10.08
N LEU A 142 5.80 8.89 9.11
CA LEU A 142 5.91 9.38 7.74
C LEU A 142 5.68 10.89 7.67
N GLY A 143 4.66 11.41 8.34
CA GLY A 143 4.36 12.85 8.38
C GLY A 143 5.50 13.69 8.94
N VAL A 144 6.18 13.20 9.98
CA VAL A 144 7.39 13.87 10.50
C VAL A 144 8.50 13.91 9.45
N LYS A 145 8.72 12.83 8.71
CA LYS A 145 9.72 12.78 7.64
C LYS A 145 9.38 13.76 6.51
N ILE A 146 8.13 13.80 6.08
CA ILE A 146 7.68 14.72 5.01
C ILE A 146 7.92 16.18 5.45
N LYS A 147 7.49 16.58 6.65
CA LYS A 147 7.77 17.94 7.18
C LYS A 147 9.27 18.25 7.28
N GLY A 148 10.09 17.25 7.59
CA GLY A 148 11.54 17.39 7.59
C GLY A 148 12.09 17.75 6.21
N TYR A 149 11.61 17.12 5.16
CA TYR A 149 12.00 17.44 3.77
C TYR A 149 11.52 18.83 3.34
N GLU A 150 10.28 19.21 3.65
CA GLU A 150 9.72 20.54 3.34
C GLU A 150 10.52 21.67 4.01
N ASN A 151 11.04 21.44 5.22
CA ASN A 151 11.85 22.40 5.96
C ASN A 151 13.35 22.34 5.64
N GLY A 152 13.78 21.57 4.64
CA GLY A 152 15.18 21.48 4.21
C GLY A 152 16.10 20.73 5.17
N LEU A 153 15.56 19.99 6.11
CA LEU A 153 16.32 19.05 6.95
C LEU A 153 16.62 17.79 6.12
N LYS A 154 17.88 17.71 5.64
CA LYS A 154 18.38 16.51 4.94
C LYS A 154 18.77 15.42 5.92
#